data_da00cf1b05f0c975fea6140079609dcf
#
_entry.id   da00cf1b05f0c975fea6140079609dcf
#
_cell.length_a   1.000
_cell.length_b   1.000
_cell.length_c   1.000
_cell.angle_alpha   90.00
_cell.angle_beta   90.00
_cell.angle_gamma   90.00
#
_symmetry.space_group_name_H-M   'P 1'
#
loop_
_entity.id
_entity.type
_entity.pdbx_description
1 polymer ?
#
loop_
_entity_poly.entity_id
_entity_poly.type
_entity_poly.pdbx_seq_one_letter_code
_entity_poly.pdbx_strand_id
1 'polypeptide(L)'
;MDNLLRRKVDTYLKDWNNNPDRKPLIIKGARQIGKTRSIEYFASQNYKHVIQINFVEQKKYRDIFNDGFEVDTILRNISLLNPGFEFVPGETLFFFDELQVCPNCATSLKFFKLDGRFDVICSGSLMGINYKEIESNSVGYKEDYEMYSMDFEEFLWANGYKEDFIESLYMSMREVKPLPSLQTDILFGLFRDYVT
;
A
#
# COMPACT_ATOMS: atom_id res chain seq x y z
N MET A 1 -1.17 21.08 7.25
CA MET A 1 -0.61 20.02 6.36
C MET A 1 -0.08 18.94 7.28
N ASP A 2 -0.74 17.80 7.32
CA ASP A 2 -0.26 16.67 8.11
C ASP A 2 1.09 16.24 7.53
N ASN A 3 2.11 16.30 8.35
CA ASN A 3 3.48 15.93 7.95
C ASN A 3 3.54 14.40 7.87
N LEU A 4 3.16 13.84 6.69
CA LEU A 4 3.27 12.40 6.46
C LEU A 4 4.75 12.03 6.47
N LEU A 5 5.13 11.09 7.33
CA LEU A 5 6.50 10.60 7.38
C LEU A 5 6.78 9.79 6.10
N ARG A 6 7.93 10.04 5.50
CA ARG A 6 8.41 9.29 4.34
C ARG A 6 8.60 7.81 4.70
N ARG A 7 8.11 6.93 3.84
CA ARG A 7 8.20 5.47 4.01
C ARG A 7 8.78 4.83 2.73
N LYS A 8 9.37 3.66 2.87
CA LYS A 8 9.88 2.88 1.71
C LYS A 8 8.77 2.49 0.74
N VAL A 9 7.56 2.28 1.26
CA VAL A 9 6.37 2.00 0.43
C VAL A 9 6.06 3.14 -0.54
N ASP A 10 6.41 4.39 -0.22
CA ASP A 10 6.13 5.54 -1.10
C ASP A 10 6.95 5.45 -2.40
N THR A 11 8.21 5.00 -2.29
CA THR A 11 9.06 4.72 -3.46
C THR A 11 8.49 3.56 -4.28
N TYR A 12 8.11 2.47 -3.62
CA TYR A 12 7.49 1.33 -4.29
C TYR A 12 6.21 1.71 -5.05
N LEU A 13 5.31 2.47 -4.41
CA LEU A 13 4.07 2.95 -5.04
C LEU A 13 4.34 3.81 -6.27
N LYS A 14 5.37 4.65 -6.21
CA LYS A 14 5.79 5.46 -7.36
C LYS A 14 6.31 4.59 -8.51
N ASP A 15 7.15 3.61 -8.22
CA ASP A 15 7.70 2.69 -9.23
C ASP A 15 6.58 1.83 -9.83
N TRP A 16 5.67 1.33 -8.99
CA TRP A 16 4.47 0.60 -9.44
C TRP A 16 3.61 1.47 -10.37
N ASN A 17 3.37 2.73 -10.04
CA ASN A 17 2.57 3.63 -10.87
C ASN A 17 3.23 3.92 -12.23
N ASN A 18 4.55 3.97 -12.29
CA ASN A 18 5.32 4.20 -13.51
C ASN A 18 5.40 2.94 -14.41
N ASN A 19 5.05 1.78 -13.90
CA ASN A 19 5.04 0.54 -14.68
C ASN A 19 3.79 0.48 -15.57
N PRO A 20 3.90 0.48 -16.91
CA PRO A 20 2.74 0.43 -17.81
C PRO A 20 2.00 -0.91 -17.74
N ASP A 21 2.66 -1.99 -17.29
CA ASP A 21 2.05 -3.31 -17.10
C ASP A 21 1.76 -3.63 -15.64
N ARG A 22 1.61 -2.59 -14.80
CA ARG A 22 1.28 -2.75 -13.37
C ARG A 22 0.05 -3.62 -13.17
N LYS A 23 0.08 -4.40 -12.13
CA LYS A 23 -1.03 -5.27 -11.72
C LYS A 23 -1.72 -4.68 -10.49
N PRO A 24 -2.96 -5.08 -10.22
CA PRO A 24 -3.57 -4.81 -8.91
C PRO A 24 -2.59 -5.13 -7.78
N LEU A 25 -2.44 -4.18 -6.85
CA LEU A 25 -1.46 -4.26 -5.77
C LEU A 25 -2.13 -4.58 -4.44
N ILE A 26 -1.58 -5.53 -3.69
CA ILE A 26 -1.97 -5.77 -2.29
C ILE A 26 -0.83 -5.33 -1.37
N ILE A 27 -1.08 -4.30 -0.54
CA ILE A 27 -0.18 -3.88 0.52
C ILE A 27 -0.58 -4.58 1.81
N LYS A 28 0.22 -5.54 2.23
CA LYS A 28 0.00 -6.36 3.41
C LYS A 28 0.97 -5.99 4.54
N GLY A 29 0.58 -6.24 5.78
CA GLY A 29 1.43 -5.97 6.95
C GLY A 29 0.63 -5.84 8.24
N ALA A 30 1.30 -5.63 9.36
CA ALA A 30 0.67 -5.52 10.67
C ALA A 30 -0.37 -4.38 10.72
N ARG A 31 -1.24 -4.40 11.73
CA ARG A 31 -2.18 -3.29 11.98
C ARG A 31 -1.41 -2.05 12.43
N GLN A 32 -1.96 -0.87 12.11
CA GLN A 32 -1.48 0.45 12.59
C GLN A 32 -0.05 0.84 12.16
N ILE A 33 0.51 0.22 11.11
CA ILE A 33 1.84 0.60 10.57
C ILE A 33 1.79 1.67 9.49
N GLY A 34 0.59 2.22 9.18
CA GLY A 34 0.42 3.34 8.24
C GLY A 34 0.03 2.95 6.81
N LYS A 35 -0.35 1.68 6.52
CA LYS A 35 -0.74 1.23 5.16
C LYS A 35 -1.78 2.14 4.51
N THR A 36 -2.94 2.28 5.15
CA THR A 36 -4.06 3.10 4.65
C THR A 36 -3.62 4.52 4.37
N ARG A 37 -2.85 5.13 5.29
CA ARG A 37 -2.38 6.51 5.17
C ARG A 37 -1.44 6.72 3.98
N SER A 38 -0.48 5.80 3.75
CA SER A 38 0.43 5.85 2.60
C SER A 38 -0.34 5.71 1.28
N ILE A 39 -1.33 4.80 1.22
CA ILE A 39 -2.16 4.62 0.02
C ILE A 39 -3.02 5.86 -0.25
N GLU A 40 -3.68 6.41 0.76
CA GLU A 40 -4.51 7.63 0.63
C GLU A 40 -3.68 8.81 0.13
N TYR A 41 -2.49 9.01 0.68
CA TYR A 41 -1.59 10.07 0.23
C TYR A 41 -1.17 9.86 -1.22
N PHE A 42 -0.71 8.65 -1.57
CA PHE A 42 -0.36 8.31 -2.95
C PHE A 42 -1.54 8.53 -3.92
N ALA A 43 -2.73 8.06 -3.55
CA ALA A 43 -3.95 8.20 -4.34
C ALA A 43 -4.28 9.67 -4.61
N SER A 44 -4.21 10.52 -3.58
CA SER A 44 -4.50 11.96 -3.69
C SER A 44 -3.55 12.72 -4.61
N GLN A 45 -2.34 12.21 -4.82
CA GLN A 45 -1.34 12.85 -5.68
C GLN A 45 -1.40 12.37 -7.14
N ASN A 46 -1.98 11.19 -7.40
CA ASN A 46 -1.85 10.53 -8.71
C ASN A 46 -3.18 10.28 -9.42
N TYR A 47 -4.34 10.36 -8.73
CA TYR A 47 -5.64 10.06 -9.31
C TYR A 47 -6.63 11.19 -9.05
N LYS A 48 -7.50 11.45 -10.05
CA LYS A 48 -8.59 12.43 -9.93
C LYS A 48 -9.77 11.86 -9.14
N HIS A 49 -10.03 10.56 -9.31
CA HIS A 49 -11.12 9.86 -8.66
C HIS A 49 -10.56 8.71 -7.83
N VAL A 50 -10.93 8.66 -6.56
CA VAL A 50 -10.55 7.57 -5.64
C VAL A 50 -11.81 6.94 -5.06
N ILE A 51 -12.01 5.67 -5.37
CA ILE A 51 -13.12 4.88 -4.83
C ILE A 51 -12.59 4.09 -3.65
N GLN A 52 -12.65 4.68 -2.47
CA GLN A 52 -12.19 4.06 -1.24
C GLN A 52 -13.34 3.31 -0.56
N ILE A 53 -13.13 2.01 -0.31
CA ILE A 53 -14.08 1.13 0.35
C ILE A 53 -13.37 0.36 1.45
N ASN A 54 -13.78 0.59 2.71
CA ASN A 54 -13.31 -0.19 3.86
C ASN A 54 -14.32 -1.28 4.19
N PHE A 55 -13.95 -2.54 3.99
CA PHE A 55 -14.86 -3.68 4.15
C PHE A 55 -15.23 -4.00 5.62
N VAL A 56 -14.51 -3.46 6.60
CA VAL A 56 -14.90 -3.57 8.02
C VAL A 56 -15.99 -2.58 8.36
N GLU A 57 -15.83 -1.34 7.91
CA GLU A 57 -16.75 -0.23 8.22
C GLU A 57 -17.99 -0.28 7.33
N GLN A 58 -17.79 -0.53 6.03
CA GLN A 58 -18.83 -0.48 4.99
C GLN A 58 -19.25 -1.89 4.57
N LYS A 59 -19.79 -2.67 5.50
CA LYS A 59 -20.09 -4.10 5.32
C LYS A 59 -20.92 -4.43 4.09
N LYS A 60 -21.86 -3.55 3.67
CA LYS A 60 -22.70 -3.75 2.48
C LYS A 60 -21.89 -3.84 1.18
N TYR A 61 -20.73 -3.22 1.12
CA TYR A 61 -19.87 -3.31 -0.06
C TYR A 61 -19.22 -4.69 -0.26
N ARG A 62 -19.28 -5.59 0.72
CA ARG A 62 -18.83 -6.98 0.52
C ARG A 62 -19.71 -7.72 -0.48
N ASP A 63 -20.96 -7.30 -0.63
CA ASP A 63 -21.96 -7.93 -1.50
C ASP A 63 -21.81 -7.54 -2.97
N ILE A 64 -20.99 -6.52 -3.30
CA ILE A 64 -20.81 -6.07 -4.69
C ILE A 64 -20.22 -7.14 -5.62
N PHE A 65 -19.64 -8.20 -5.07
CA PHE A 65 -19.05 -9.32 -5.79
C PHE A 65 -19.97 -10.55 -5.91
N ASN A 66 -21.20 -10.50 -5.35
CA ASN A 66 -22.10 -11.66 -5.31
C ASN A 66 -22.70 -11.98 -6.67
N ASP A 67 -22.83 -10.98 -7.56
CA ASP A 67 -23.42 -11.14 -8.89
C ASP A 67 -22.39 -11.48 -9.98
N GLY A 68 -21.12 -11.66 -9.61
CA GLY A 68 -20.01 -11.94 -10.52
C GLY A 68 -18.82 -11.01 -10.31
N PHE A 69 -17.73 -11.31 -11.03
CA PHE A 69 -16.46 -10.59 -10.89
C PHE A 69 -16.13 -9.69 -12.08
N GLU A 70 -16.98 -9.64 -13.09
CA GLU A 70 -16.83 -8.73 -14.23
C GLU A 70 -16.86 -7.29 -13.72
N VAL A 71 -15.90 -6.48 -14.19
CA VAL A 71 -15.72 -5.11 -13.69
C VAL A 71 -17.02 -4.30 -13.84
N ASP A 72 -17.72 -4.38 -14.98
CA ASP A 72 -18.97 -3.63 -15.19
C ASP A 72 -20.08 -4.02 -14.18
N THR A 73 -20.14 -5.29 -13.75
CA THR A 73 -21.07 -5.74 -12.71
C THR A 73 -20.70 -5.12 -11.37
N ILE A 74 -19.41 -5.11 -11.02
CA ILE A 74 -18.91 -4.50 -9.78
C ILE A 74 -19.20 -2.99 -9.77
N LEU A 75 -18.90 -2.27 -10.88
CA LEU A 75 -19.19 -0.83 -10.99
C LEU A 75 -20.66 -0.52 -10.79
N ARG A 76 -21.54 -1.28 -11.44
CA ARG A 76 -23.00 -1.14 -11.28
C ARG A 76 -23.42 -1.32 -9.83
N ASN A 77 -22.92 -2.36 -9.14
CA ASN A 77 -23.27 -2.63 -7.76
C ASN A 77 -22.73 -1.54 -6.81
N ILE A 78 -21.55 -1.00 -7.08
CA ILE A 78 -21.01 0.16 -6.36
C ILE A 78 -21.89 1.39 -6.58
N SER A 79 -22.31 1.68 -7.81
CA SER A 79 -23.18 2.81 -8.14
C SER A 79 -24.55 2.72 -7.46
N LEU A 80 -25.10 1.52 -7.27
CA LEU A 80 -26.33 1.31 -6.51
C LEU A 80 -26.20 1.67 -5.04
N LEU A 81 -25.00 1.46 -4.45
CA LEU A 81 -24.73 1.80 -3.06
C LEU A 81 -24.31 3.27 -2.88
N ASN A 82 -23.64 3.84 -3.86
CA ASN A 82 -23.24 5.24 -3.88
C ASN A 82 -23.28 5.82 -5.30
N PRO A 83 -24.39 6.46 -5.70
CA PRO A 83 -24.51 7.07 -7.03
C PRO A 83 -23.56 8.24 -7.30
N GLY A 84 -22.90 8.77 -6.27
CA GLY A 84 -21.95 9.89 -6.39
C GLY A 84 -20.54 9.49 -6.82
N PHE A 85 -20.24 8.21 -6.95
CA PHE A 85 -18.94 7.77 -7.43
C PHE A 85 -18.84 7.90 -8.96
N GLU A 86 -17.72 8.45 -9.43
CA GLU A 86 -17.39 8.56 -10.84
C GLU A 86 -16.29 7.57 -11.21
N PHE A 87 -16.50 6.85 -12.32
CA PHE A 87 -15.57 5.83 -12.82
C PHE A 87 -15.02 6.28 -14.17
N VAL A 88 -13.84 6.92 -14.16
CA VAL A 88 -13.18 7.41 -15.37
C VAL A 88 -11.98 6.51 -15.66
N PRO A 89 -11.96 5.79 -16.81
CA PRO A 89 -10.84 4.93 -17.18
C PRO A 89 -9.50 5.69 -17.17
N GLY A 90 -8.48 5.10 -16.54
CA GLY A 90 -7.15 5.70 -16.42
C GLY A 90 -7.02 6.83 -15.39
N GLU A 91 -8.12 7.34 -14.82
CA GLU A 91 -8.12 8.44 -13.85
C GLU A 91 -8.68 8.01 -12.48
N THR A 92 -9.25 6.80 -12.38
CA THR A 92 -9.84 6.26 -11.15
C THR A 92 -8.99 5.17 -10.53
N LEU A 93 -8.70 5.32 -9.25
CA LEU A 93 -8.13 4.27 -8.40
C LEU A 93 -9.21 3.65 -7.52
N PHE A 94 -9.31 2.32 -7.52
CA PHE A 94 -10.05 1.58 -6.50
C PHE A 94 -9.10 1.27 -5.34
N PHE A 95 -9.45 1.76 -4.14
CA PHE A 95 -8.76 1.43 -2.91
C PHE A 95 -9.67 0.58 -2.03
N PHE A 96 -9.39 -0.72 -1.96
CA PHE A 96 -10.10 -1.68 -1.13
C PHE A 96 -9.32 -1.95 0.17
N ASP A 97 -9.83 -1.44 1.29
CA ASP A 97 -9.20 -1.58 2.60
C ASP A 97 -9.80 -2.74 3.40
N GLU A 98 -8.99 -3.36 4.26
CA GLU A 98 -9.33 -4.51 5.09
C GLU A 98 -9.74 -5.75 4.26
N LEU A 99 -8.96 -6.05 3.22
CA LEU A 99 -9.19 -7.13 2.24
C LEU A 99 -9.45 -8.49 2.89
N GLN A 100 -8.86 -8.78 4.07
CA GLN A 100 -9.00 -10.07 4.75
C GLN A 100 -10.44 -10.41 5.17
N VAL A 101 -11.35 -9.45 5.19
CA VAL A 101 -12.76 -9.69 5.50
C VAL A 101 -13.65 -9.80 4.25
N CYS A 102 -13.04 -9.70 3.05
CA CYS A 102 -13.75 -9.83 1.77
C CYS A 102 -12.92 -10.65 0.75
N PRO A 103 -12.83 -11.98 0.88
CA PRO A 103 -12.03 -12.82 -0.04
C PRO A 103 -12.44 -12.68 -1.50
N ASN A 104 -13.73 -12.44 -1.79
CA ASN A 104 -14.24 -12.24 -3.14
C ASN A 104 -13.60 -11.04 -3.84
N CYS A 105 -13.22 -10.00 -3.09
CA CYS A 105 -12.46 -8.88 -3.64
C CYS A 105 -11.10 -9.34 -4.19
N ALA A 106 -10.38 -10.21 -3.47
CA ALA A 106 -9.11 -10.76 -3.96
C ALA A 106 -9.30 -11.57 -5.25
N THR A 107 -10.41 -12.30 -5.38
CA THR A 107 -10.75 -13.03 -6.62
C THR A 107 -11.01 -12.07 -7.78
N SER A 108 -11.63 -10.92 -7.53
CA SER A 108 -11.94 -9.93 -8.56
C SER A 108 -10.71 -9.25 -9.18
N LEU A 109 -9.55 -9.25 -8.50
CA LEU A 109 -8.34 -8.57 -8.98
C LEU A 109 -7.86 -9.07 -10.34
N LYS A 110 -8.05 -10.38 -10.63
CA LYS A 110 -7.78 -10.94 -11.96
C LYS A 110 -8.62 -10.23 -13.04
N PHE A 111 -9.89 -9.99 -12.75
CA PHE A 111 -10.81 -9.36 -13.70
C PHE A 111 -10.47 -7.89 -13.92
N PHE A 112 -10.07 -7.16 -12.88
CA PHE A 112 -9.56 -5.80 -13.01
C PHE A 112 -8.28 -5.74 -13.85
N LYS A 113 -7.32 -6.68 -13.67
CA LYS A 113 -6.12 -6.73 -14.51
C LYS A 113 -6.44 -7.01 -15.97
N LEU A 114 -7.37 -7.91 -16.26
CA LEU A 114 -7.77 -8.26 -17.63
C LEU A 114 -8.58 -7.15 -18.30
N ASP A 115 -9.39 -6.43 -17.54
CA ASP A 115 -10.16 -5.27 -18.00
C ASP A 115 -9.24 -4.07 -18.35
N GLY A 116 -8.28 -3.77 -17.49
CA GLY A 116 -7.23 -2.76 -17.71
C GLY A 116 -7.68 -1.31 -17.66
N ARG A 117 -8.96 -1.00 -17.43
CA ARG A 117 -9.47 0.38 -17.36
C ARG A 117 -9.12 1.09 -16.06
N PHE A 118 -8.94 0.35 -14.97
CA PHE A 118 -8.84 0.90 -13.63
C PHE A 118 -7.69 0.29 -12.85
N ASP A 119 -7.01 1.11 -12.09
CA ASP A 119 -6.02 0.67 -11.13
C ASP A 119 -6.67 0.26 -9.81
N VAL A 120 -6.08 -0.75 -9.16
CA VAL A 120 -6.59 -1.26 -7.89
C VAL A 120 -5.44 -1.40 -6.90
N ILE A 121 -5.62 -0.83 -5.71
CA ILE A 121 -4.76 -1.08 -4.56
C ILE A 121 -5.64 -1.63 -3.43
N CYS A 122 -5.20 -2.71 -2.82
CA CYS A 122 -5.83 -3.27 -1.63
C CYS A 122 -4.89 -3.12 -0.44
N SER A 123 -5.45 -2.97 0.76
CA SER A 123 -4.69 -3.15 1.99
C SER A 123 -5.32 -4.24 2.86
N GLY A 124 -4.48 -4.92 3.63
CA GLY A 124 -4.94 -5.97 4.52
C GLY A 124 -3.96 -6.30 5.63
N SER A 125 -4.49 -6.84 6.73
CA SER A 125 -3.69 -7.35 7.84
C SER A 125 -3.22 -8.78 7.56
N LEU A 126 -1.96 -9.08 7.86
CA LEU A 126 -1.38 -10.44 7.79
C LEU A 126 -2.03 -11.45 8.74
N MET A 127 -2.80 -10.98 9.73
CA MET A 127 -3.34 -11.82 10.81
C MET A 127 -4.76 -12.35 10.53
N GLY A 128 -5.26 -12.31 9.30
CA GLY A 128 -6.61 -12.80 8.97
C GLY A 128 -6.66 -14.31 8.77
N ILE A 129 -7.74 -14.95 9.24
CA ILE A 129 -7.99 -16.40 9.05
C ILE A 129 -8.02 -16.79 7.56
N ASN A 130 -8.44 -15.89 6.69
CA ASN A 130 -8.58 -16.11 5.24
C ASN A 130 -7.35 -15.69 4.42
N TYR A 131 -6.22 -15.41 5.06
CA TYR A 131 -5.05 -14.86 4.36
C TYR A 131 -4.48 -15.83 3.30
N LYS A 132 -4.42 -17.13 3.62
CA LYS A 132 -3.95 -18.16 2.67
C LYS A 132 -4.85 -18.28 1.44
N GLU A 133 -6.15 -18.11 1.61
CA GLU A 133 -7.12 -18.08 0.50
C GLU A 133 -6.89 -16.85 -0.38
N ILE A 134 -6.70 -15.68 0.22
CA ILE A 134 -6.37 -14.44 -0.49
C ILE A 134 -5.04 -14.56 -1.25
N GLU A 135 -4.02 -15.18 -0.66
CA GLU A 135 -2.74 -15.41 -1.35
C GLU A 135 -2.88 -16.29 -2.60
N SER A 136 -3.72 -17.31 -2.54
CA SER A 136 -3.94 -18.22 -3.67
C SER A 136 -4.83 -17.64 -4.77
N ASN A 137 -5.66 -16.63 -4.45
CA ASN A 137 -6.53 -16.01 -5.41
C ASN A 137 -5.75 -15.05 -6.33
N SER A 138 -6.11 -15.05 -7.60
CA SER A 138 -5.54 -14.16 -8.63
C SER A 138 -4.02 -14.22 -8.77
N VAL A 139 -3.39 -15.37 -8.49
CA VAL A 139 -1.96 -15.60 -8.70
C VAL A 139 -1.59 -15.27 -10.15
N GLY A 140 -0.51 -14.51 -10.33
CA GLY A 140 -0.06 -14.01 -11.63
C GLY A 140 -0.74 -12.74 -12.12
N TYR A 141 -1.89 -12.37 -11.56
CA TYR A 141 -2.68 -11.17 -11.92
C TYR A 141 -2.62 -10.05 -10.88
N LYS A 142 -1.87 -10.23 -9.81
CA LYS A 142 -1.66 -9.26 -8.74
C LYS A 142 -0.19 -9.18 -8.35
N GLU A 143 0.16 -8.09 -7.68
CA GLU A 143 1.43 -7.90 -6.99
C GLU A 143 1.19 -7.78 -5.49
N ASP A 144 2.13 -8.26 -4.70
CA ASP A 144 2.08 -8.16 -3.24
C ASP A 144 3.27 -7.33 -2.75
N TYR A 145 3.02 -6.37 -1.87
CA TYR A 145 4.04 -5.63 -1.14
C TYR A 145 3.85 -5.84 0.36
N GLU A 146 4.89 -6.29 1.04
CA GLU A 146 4.87 -6.44 2.49
C GLU A 146 5.43 -5.19 3.15
N MET A 147 4.54 -4.46 3.84
CA MET A 147 4.90 -3.28 4.61
C MET A 147 5.16 -3.67 6.06
N TYR A 148 6.27 -3.21 6.59
CA TYR A 148 6.67 -3.41 7.99
C TYR A 148 6.44 -2.14 8.80
N SER A 149 6.60 -2.25 10.12
CA SER A 149 6.75 -1.07 10.99
C SER A 149 7.93 -0.21 10.50
N MET A 150 7.94 1.04 10.90
CA MET A 150 9.05 1.95 10.56
C MET A 150 10.40 1.30 10.92
N ASP A 151 11.30 1.20 9.95
CA ASP A 151 12.65 0.75 10.21
C ASP A 151 13.57 1.91 10.61
N PHE A 152 14.80 1.59 10.99
CA PHE A 152 15.73 2.61 11.49
C PHE A 152 16.13 3.62 10.41
N GLU A 153 16.20 3.23 9.14
CA GLU A 153 16.44 4.15 8.04
C GLU A 153 15.27 5.14 7.85
N GLU A 154 14.04 4.65 7.86
CA GLU A 154 12.84 5.49 7.82
C GLU A 154 12.75 6.42 9.05
N PHE A 155 13.19 5.94 10.22
CA PHE A 155 13.30 6.75 11.43
C PHE A 155 14.34 7.87 11.26
N LEU A 156 15.50 7.58 10.65
CA LEU A 156 16.50 8.61 10.33
C LEU A 156 15.92 9.66 9.37
N TRP A 157 15.18 9.27 8.34
CA TRP A 157 14.49 10.22 7.45
C TRP A 157 13.51 11.11 8.21
N ALA A 158 12.74 10.54 9.13
CA ALA A 158 11.79 11.27 9.98
C ALA A 158 12.50 12.30 10.89
N ASN A 159 13.76 12.02 11.26
CA ASN A 159 14.62 12.95 12.02
C ASN A 159 15.43 13.92 11.14
N GLY A 160 15.13 13.97 9.82
CA GLY A 160 15.73 14.95 8.90
C GLY A 160 17.07 14.54 8.28
N TYR A 161 17.52 13.31 8.49
CA TYR A 161 18.71 12.79 7.82
C TYR A 161 18.40 12.49 6.36
N LYS A 162 19.28 12.96 5.47
CA LYS A 162 19.11 12.82 4.02
C LYS A 162 19.76 11.55 3.50
N GLU A 163 19.41 11.19 2.27
CA GLU A 163 19.89 10.02 1.53
C GLU A 163 21.42 9.93 1.53
N ASP A 164 22.11 11.04 1.24
CA ASP A 164 23.59 11.07 1.17
C ASP A 164 24.25 10.63 2.49
N PHE A 165 23.67 11.02 3.62
CA PHE A 165 24.15 10.58 4.93
C PHE A 165 23.95 9.07 5.10
N ILE A 166 22.78 8.57 4.79
CA ILE A 166 22.45 7.14 4.91
C ILE A 166 23.32 6.30 3.98
N GLU A 167 23.53 6.74 2.73
CA GLU A 167 24.43 6.06 1.80
C GLU A 167 25.86 6.03 2.32
N SER A 168 26.33 7.11 2.97
CA SER A 168 27.66 7.13 3.60
C SER A 168 27.80 6.09 4.71
N LEU A 169 26.73 5.81 5.46
CA LEU A 169 26.71 4.75 6.47
C LEU A 169 26.81 3.36 5.82
N TYR A 170 26.03 3.11 4.77
CA TYR A 170 26.10 1.86 4.02
C TYR A 170 27.49 1.63 3.38
N MET A 171 28.10 2.68 2.84
CA MET A 171 29.48 2.59 2.30
C MET A 171 30.48 2.22 3.40
N SER A 172 30.39 2.86 4.56
CA SER A 172 31.26 2.54 5.70
C SER A 172 31.08 1.08 6.17
N MET A 173 29.84 0.58 6.18
CA MET A 173 29.55 -0.82 6.50
C MET A 173 30.13 -1.78 5.46
N ARG A 174 29.96 -1.51 4.16
CA ARG A 174 30.51 -2.35 3.08
C ARG A 174 32.03 -2.40 3.08
N GLU A 175 32.67 -1.28 3.39
CA GLU A 175 34.14 -1.16 3.45
C GLU A 175 34.72 -1.56 4.80
N VAL A 176 33.89 -1.94 5.77
CA VAL A 176 34.26 -2.28 7.15
C VAL A 176 35.09 -1.16 7.78
N LYS A 177 34.74 0.09 7.48
CA LYS A 177 35.40 1.28 8.04
C LYS A 177 34.69 1.73 9.32
N PRO A 178 35.41 2.00 10.41
CA PRO A 178 34.80 2.55 11.61
C PRO A 178 34.26 3.97 11.34
N LEU A 179 33.13 4.28 11.93
CA LEU A 179 32.58 5.63 11.91
C LEU A 179 33.37 6.54 12.87
N PRO A 180 33.46 7.84 12.58
CA PRO A 180 33.98 8.82 13.55
C PRO A 180 33.19 8.77 14.86
N SER A 181 33.88 9.02 15.99
CA SER A 181 33.29 8.90 17.34
C SER A 181 31.99 9.71 17.49
N LEU A 182 32.00 10.97 17.03
CA LEU A 182 30.79 11.81 17.07
C LEU A 182 29.61 11.21 16.32
N GLN A 183 29.84 10.66 15.11
CA GLN A 183 28.76 9.98 14.36
C GLN A 183 28.25 8.74 15.10
N THR A 184 29.15 7.98 15.67
CA THR A 184 28.83 6.78 16.46
C THR A 184 27.95 7.14 17.65
N ASP A 185 28.30 8.16 18.43
CA ASP A 185 27.57 8.60 19.61
C ASP A 185 26.15 9.10 19.24
N ILE A 186 26.05 9.88 18.15
CA ILE A 186 24.76 10.37 17.66
C ILE A 186 23.88 9.19 17.21
N LEU A 187 24.42 8.26 16.40
CA LEU A 187 23.65 7.12 15.91
C LEU A 187 23.20 6.19 17.01
N PHE A 188 24.03 5.96 18.04
CA PHE A 188 23.61 5.19 19.22
C PHE A 188 22.50 5.90 20.00
N GLY A 189 22.55 7.22 20.12
CA GLY A 189 21.47 8.01 20.70
C GLY A 189 20.15 7.81 19.94
N LEU A 190 20.19 8.02 18.63
CA LEU A 190 19.02 7.84 17.74
C LEU A 190 18.49 6.40 17.74
N PHE A 191 19.39 5.41 17.75
CA PHE A 191 18.97 4.00 17.80
C PHE A 191 18.28 3.66 19.13
N ARG A 192 18.75 4.20 20.23
CA ARG A 192 18.08 4.06 21.52
C ARG A 192 16.67 4.68 21.49
N ASP A 193 16.54 5.89 20.91
CA ASP A 193 15.24 6.57 20.80
C ASP A 193 14.28 5.83 19.84
N TYR A 194 14.83 5.11 18.85
CA TYR A 194 14.03 4.27 17.94
C TYR A 194 13.48 3.01 18.60
N VAL A 195 14.18 2.40 19.55
CA VAL A 195 13.79 1.13 20.19
C VAL A 195 13.02 1.31 21.51
N THR A 196 12.91 2.54 22.02
CA THR A 196 12.12 2.87 23.23
C THR A 196 10.73 3.38 22.92
#